data_22b3e46a27e81136f05e8236cdc6614d
#
_entry.id   22b3e46a27e81136f05e8236cdc6614d
#
_cell.length_a   1.000
_cell.length_b   1.000
_cell.length_c   1.000
_cell.angle_alpha   90.00
_cell.angle_beta   90.00
_cell.angle_gamma   90.00
#
_symmetry.space_group_name_H-M   'P 1'
#
loop_
_entity.id
_entity.type
_entity.pdbx_description
1 polymer ?
#
loop_
_entity_poly.entity_id
_entity_poly.type
_entity_poly.pdbx_seq_one_letter_code
_entity_poly.pdbx_strand_id
1 'polypeptide(L)'
;LPREEALKFMEEKGEPYKVELIHDLPEDAHISFYKQGEFTDLCAGPHLDSTGRVKGNGIKLMNVTGAYWRGDSSKKMLQRIYGTAFPKKDELDQYLNMLEEAKKRDHRKLGKELGLFMLTEEGPGFPFFLPNGMTLKNTLIDYWREVHKRYGYVEVSTPMILNRKLWERSGHWDHYKQNMYTTVIDEEDFAVKPMNCPGGMLVYKNEPHSYRDLPLRVGELGLVHRHELSGALHGLFRVRCFTQDDAHIFMTPDQLKDEIKNVVKLFDEVYSVFGLHYEIELSTMPEDHIGTVEQWEHNQDILKEAITEMGKTYVINEGDGAFYGPKLDFHLADSLGRTWQCGTIQLDSQLPERFELEYVGADNEKHRPIMIHRV
;
A
#
# COMPACT_ATOMS: atom_id res chain seq x y z
N LEU A 1 3.47 28.97 -28.56
CA LEU A 1 3.15 30.39 -28.57
C LEU A 1 3.69 31.07 -27.30
N PRO A 2 4.07 32.40 -27.38
CA PRO A 2 4.27 33.19 -26.18
C PRO A 2 3.01 33.21 -25.30
N ARG A 3 3.17 33.37 -23.98
CA ARG A 3 2.05 33.29 -23.00
C ARG A 3 0.94 34.28 -23.32
N GLU A 4 1.28 35.53 -23.63
CA GLU A 4 0.29 36.58 -23.93
C GLU A 4 -0.55 36.24 -25.19
N GLU A 5 0.11 35.71 -26.23
CA GLU A 5 -0.57 35.29 -27.46
C GLU A 5 -1.45 34.06 -27.19
N ALA A 6 -0.99 33.11 -26.36
CA ALA A 6 -1.73 31.92 -26.00
C ALA A 6 -3.00 32.27 -25.18
N LEU A 7 -2.89 33.18 -24.22
CA LEU A 7 -4.03 33.69 -23.44
C LEU A 7 -5.06 34.36 -24.36
N LYS A 8 -4.61 35.33 -25.17
CA LYS A 8 -5.48 36.03 -26.11
C LYS A 8 -6.21 35.06 -27.05
N PHE A 9 -5.52 34.06 -27.56
CA PHE A 9 -6.09 33.07 -28.48
C PHE A 9 -7.18 32.22 -27.79
N MET A 10 -7.00 31.82 -26.51
CA MET A 10 -8.00 31.07 -25.77
C MET A 10 -9.18 31.93 -25.30
N GLU A 11 -8.95 33.20 -24.98
CA GLU A 11 -9.99 34.19 -24.68
C GLU A 11 -10.90 34.44 -25.90
N GLU A 12 -10.29 34.66 -27.06
CA GLU A 12 -11.05 34.84 -28.31
C GLU A 12 -11.89 33.61 -28.68
N LYS A 13 -11.43 32.41 -28.31
CA LYS A 13 -12.18 31.16 -28.47
C LYS A 13 -13.26 30.92 -27.43
N GLY A 14 -13.29 31.70 -26.37
CA GLY A 14 -14.25 31.52 -25.25
C GLY A 14 -13.96 30.30 -24.40
N GLU A 15 -12.68 29.95 -24.22
CA GLU A 15 -12.20 28.76 -23.48
C GLU A 15 -11.64 29.12 -22.09
N PRO A 16 -12.52 29.48 -21.10
CA PRO A 16 -12.08 30.02 -19.82
C PRO A 16 -11.23 29.04 -19.00
N TYR A 17 -11.46 27.73 -19.12
CA TYR A 17 -10.67 26.72 -18.43
C TYR A 17 -9.25 26.59 -18.98
N LYS A 18 -9.07 26.83 -20.30
CA LYS A 18 -7.73 26.87 -20.92
C LYS A 18 -6.97 28.11 -20.52
N VAL A 19 -7.65 29.24 -20.41
CA VAL A 19 -7.08 30.49 -19.89
C VAL A 19 -6.58 30.27 -18.45
N GLU A 20 -7.40 29.68 -17.57
CA GLU A 20 -7.02 29.33 -16.21
C GLU A 20 -5.79 28.38 -16.17
N LEU A 21 -5.75 27.34 -17.02
CA LEU A 21 -4.62 26.43 -17.12
C LEU A 21 -3.33 27.14 -17.55
N ILE A 22 -3.40 28.07 -18.51
CA ILE A 22 -2.22 28.81 -18.96
C ILE A 22 -1.69 29.73 -17.86
N HIS A 23 -2.57 30.34 -17.06
CA HIS A 23 -2.16 31.17 -15.93
C HIS A 23 -1.40 30.39 -14.85
N ASP A 24 -1.76 29.13 -14.63
CA ASP A 24 -1.15 28.28 -13.62
C ASP A 24 0.17 27.62 -14.05
N LEU A 25 0.52 27.70 -15.34
CA LEU A 25 1.81 27.19 -15.79
C LEU A 25 2.96 28.03 -15.23
N PRO A 26 4.13 27.44 -14.92
CA PRO A 26 5.34 28.17 -14.57
C PRO A 26 5.69 29.25 -15.61
N GLU A 27 6.34 30.34 -15.18
CA GLU A 27 6.64 31.47 -16.08
C GLU A 27 7.48 31.07 -17.31
N ASP A 28 8.37 30.11 -17.15
CA ASP A 28 9.26 29.55 -18.15
C ASP A 28 8.64 28.40 -18.96
N ALA A 29 7.39 28.04 -18.71
CA ALA A 29 6.75 26.92 -19.39
C ALA A 29 6.56 27.17 -20.89
N HIS A 30 6.94 26.17 -21.68
CA HIS A 30 6.70 26.15 -23.12
C HIS A 30 5.23 25.83 -23.42
N ILE A 31 4.49 26.82 -23.96
CA ILE A 31 3.04 26.65 -24.26
C ILE A 31 2.89 26.21 -25.72
N SER A 32 2.36 25.00 -25.91
CA SER A 32 2.14 24.40 -27.22
C SER A 32 0.69 24.23 -27.56
N PHE A 33 0.37 24.38 -28.84
CA PHE A 33 -0.93 24.15 -29.45
C PHE A 33 -0.80 23.14 -30.56
N TYR A 34 -1.80 22.28 -30.68
CA TYR A 34 -1.89 21.31 -31.76
C TYR A 34 -3.09 21.59 -32.61
N LYS A 35 -2.89 21.56 -33.93
CA LYS A 35 -3.92 21.85 -34.93
C LYS A 35 -4.21 20.62 -35.77
N GLN A 36 -5.51 20.31 -35.91
CA GLN A 36 -6.01 19.25 -36.78
C GLN A 36 -7.20 19.80 -37.58
N GLY A 37 -6.97 20.09 -38.85
CA GLY A 37 -7.97 20.77 -39.67
C GLY A 37 -8.33 22.15 -39.09
N GLU A 38 -9.59 22.36 -38.76
CA GLU A 38 -10.09 23.59 -38.12
C GLU A 38 -9.99 23.55 -36.59
N PHE A 39 -9.77 22.37 -36.01
CA PHE A 39 -9.64 22.21 -34.55
C PHE A 39 -8.22 22.55 -34.10
N THR A 40 -8.14 23.45 -33.12
CA THR A 40 -6.86 23.79 -32.49
C THR A 40 -7.06 23.85 -30.96
N ASP A 41 -6.20 23.18 -30.22
CA ASP A 41 -6.29 23.15 -28.77
C ASP A 41 -4.94 23.20 -28.08
N LEU A 42 -4.94 23.67 -26.82
CA LEU A 42 -3.81 23.65 -25.91
C LEU A 42 -3.45 22.21 -25.56
N CYS A 43 -2.21 21.80 -25.80
CA CYS A 43 -1.76 20.45 -25.43
C CYS A 43 -0.23 20.38 -25.32
N ALA A 44 0.26 19.69 -24.30
CA ALA A 44 1.70 19.50 -24.07
C ALA A 44 2.32 18.43 -25.00
N GLY A 45 1.49 17.58 -25.65
CA GLY A 45 1.98 16.44 -26.44
C GLY A 45 2.37 15.23 -25.59
N PRO A 46 3.03 14.22 -26.16
CA PRO A 46 3.35 14.08 -27.59
C PRO A 46 2.11 13.79 -28.47
N HIS A 47 2.26 14.04 -29.76
CA HIS A 47 1.22 13.77 -30.76
C HIS A 47 1.77 12.94 -31.93
N LEU A 48 0.85 12.21 -32.61
CA LEU A 48 1.17 11.56 -33.87
C LEU A 48 1.29 12.60 -34.98
N ASP A 49 2.15 12.36 -35.96
CA ASP A 49 2.33 13.22 -37.13
C ASP A 49 1.05 13.34 -37.98
N SER A 50 0.21 12.31 -37.96
CA SER A 50 -1.02 12.23 -38.72
C SER A 50 -2.03 11.30 -38.06
N THR A 51 -3.28 11.74 -38.00
CA THR A 51 -4.41 10.90 -37.60
C THR A 51 -4.69 9.74 -38.55
N GLY A 52 -4.18 9.81 -39.80
CA GLY A 52 -4.23 8.69 -40.73
C GLY A 52 -3.47 7.43 -40.28
N ARG A 53 -2.58 7.55 -39.28
CA ARG A 53 -1.92 6.41 -38.64
C ARG A 53 -2.80 5.70 -37.62
N VAL A 54 -3.87 6.35 -37.17
CA VAL A 54 -4.80 5.80 -36.16
C VAL A 54 -5.82 4.91 -36.87
N LYS A 55 -5.81 3.63 -36.52
CA LYS A 55 -6.82 2.69 -37.02
C LYS A 55 -8.09 2.85 -36.20
N GLY A 56 -9.18 3.33 -36.82
CA GLY A 56 -10.45 3.56 -36.13
C GLY A 56 -11.02 2.33 -35.41
N ASN A 57 -10.69 1.12 -35.88
CA ASN A 57 -11.10 -0.13 -35.25
C ASN A 57 -10.24 -0.49 -34.00
N GLY A 58 -9.16 0.24 -33.74
CA GLY A 58 -8.34 0.13 -32.53
C GLY A 58 -8.75 1.11 -31.43
N ILE A 59 -9.81 1.92 -31.62
CA ILE A 59 -10.28 2.92 -30.65
C ILE A 59 -11.66 2.52 -30.12
N LYS A 60 -11.87 2.73 -28.81
CA LYS A 60 -13.17 2.55 -28.17
C LYS A 60 -13.46 3.70 -27.21
N LEU A 61 -14.59 4.39 -27.41
CA LEU A 61 -15.17 5.26 -26.39
C LEU A 61 -15.89 4.38 -25.36
N MET A 62 -15.55 4.56 -24.08
CA MET A 62 -15.98 3.69 -22.99
C MET A 62 -17.25 4.22 -22.31
N ASN A 63 -17.15 5.41 -21.71
CA ASN A 63 -18.22 6.04 -20.97
C ASN A 63 -18.05 7.55 -20.87
N VAL A 64 -19.11 8.22 -20.43
CA VAL A 64 -19.14 9.65 -20.10
C VAL A 64 -19.61 9.79 -18.66
N THR A 65 -18.91 10.60 -17.88
CA THR A 65 -19.26 10.88 -16.48
C THR A 65 -19.18 12.38 -16.19
N GLY A 66 -19.86 12.84 -15.14
CA GLY A 66 -19.63 14.17 -14.57
C GLY A 66 -18.28 14.20 -13.85
N ALA A 67 -17.58 15.33 -13.96
CA ALA A 67 -16.36 15.59 -13.18
C ALA A 67 -16.31 17.08 -12.85
N TYR A 68 -16.16 17.40 -11.56
CA TYR A 68 -15.96 18.79 -11.15
C TYR A 68 -14.60 19.30 -11.61
N TRP A 69 -14.59 20.56 -12.06
CA TRP A 69 -13.33 21.21 -12.46
C TRP A 69 -12.32 21.16 -11.32
N ARG A 70 -11.13 20.58 -11.58
CA ARG A 70 -10.05 20.33 -10.62
C ARG A 70 -10.45 19.51 -9.39
N GLY A 71 -11.50 18.70 -9.50
CA GLY A 71 -11.99 17.87 -8.39
C GLY A 71 -12.71 18.65 -7.29
N ASP A 72 -12.95 19.94 -7.48
CA ASP A 72 -13.60 20.81 -6.51
C ASP A 72 -15.11 20.81 -6.73
N SER A 73 -15.88 20.27 -5.78
CA SER A 73 -17.34 20.15 -5.85
C SER A 73 -18.07 21.50 -5.85
N SER A 74 -17.42 22.58 -5.46
CA SER A 74 -17.96 23.94 -5.53
C SER A 74 -17.88 24.55 -6.93
N LYS A 75 -17.08 23.97 -7.82
CA LYS A 75 -16.87 24.43 -9.18
C LYS A 75 -17.83 23.72 -10.15
N LYS A 76 -17.82 24.21 -11.41
CA LYS A 76 -18.70 23.66 -12.45
C LYS A 76 -18.39 22.19 -12.74
N MET A 77 -19.44 21.38 -12.85
CA MET A 77 -19.33 20.01 -13.33
C MET A 77 -19.18 20.02 -14.85
N LEU A 78 -18.12 19.37 -15.32
CA LEU A 78 -17.82 19.12 -16.73
C LEU A 78 -18.16 17.69 -17.10
N GLN A 79 -18.24 17.40 -18.38
CA GLN A 79 -18.34 16.04 -18.92
C GLN A 79 -16.95 15.49 -19.17
N ARG A 80 -16.65 14.32 -18.59
CA ARG A 80 -15.40 13.58 -18.83
C ARG A 80 -15.71 12.35 -19.68
N ILE A 81 -15.13 12.33 -20.87
CA ILE A 81 -15.24 11.21 -21.81
C ILE A 81 -14.02 10.31 -21.62
N TYR A 82 -14.28 9.02 -21.38
CA TYR A 82 -13.24 8.00 -21.28
C TYR A 82 -13.19 7.21 -22.58
N GLY A 83 -11.99 6.97 -23.06
CA GLY A 83 -11.72 6.14 -24.22
C GLY A 83 -10.40 5.41 -24.07
N THR A 84 -10.19 4.41 -24.93
CA THR A 84 -8.94 3.69 -25.05
C THR A 84 -8.56 3.50 -26.50
N ALA A 85 -7.26 3.34 -26.78
CA ALA A 85 -6.74 3.12 -28.12
C ALA A 85 -5.60 2.12 -28.09
N PHE A 86 -5.58 1.22 -29.09
CA PHE A 86 -4.54 0.22 -29.28
C PHE A 86 -4.06 0.23 -30.73
N PRO A 87 -2.81 -0.14 -31.02
CA PRO A 87 -2.28 -0.21 -32.38
C PRO A 87 -3.03 -1.22 -33.27
N LYS A 88 -3.58 -2.29 -32.67
CA LYS A 88 -4.31 -3.34 -33.38
C LYS A 88 -5.67 -3.60 -32.74
N LYS A 89 -6.60 -4.03 -33.59
CA LYS A 89 -7.95 -4.42 -33.13
C LYS A 89 -7.91 -5.58 -32.13
N ASP A 90 -7.09 -6.57 -32.37
CA ASP A 90 -7.00 -7.77 -31.51
C ASP A 90 -6.54 -7.41 -30.08
N GLU A 91 -5.63 -6.45 -29.93
CA GLU A 91 -5.19 -5.93 -28.63
C GLU A 91 -6.33 -5.18 -27.91
N LEU A 92 -7.13 -4.39 -28.65
CA LEU A 92 -8.31 -3.76 -28.11
C LEU A 92 -9.37 -4.80 -27.68
N ASP A 93 -9.61 -5.82 -28.49
CA ASP A 93 -10.58 -6.88 -28.18
C ASP A 93 -10.13 -7.67 -26.93
N GLN A 94 -8.83 -7.97 -26.79
CA GLN A 94 -8.26 -8.59 -25.57
C GLN A 94 -8.48 -7.71 -24.35
N TYR A 95 -8.20 -6.42 -24.45
CA TYR A 95 -8.42 -5.47 -23.37
C TYR A 95 -9.90 -5.37 -22.96
N LEU A 96 -10.81 -5.30 -23.92
CA LEU A 96 -12.25 -5.26 -23.64
C LEU A 96 -12.74 -6.56 -22.99
N ASN A 97 -12.25 -7.71 -23.44
CA ASN A 97 -12.55 -9.00 -22.81
C ASN A 97 -12.00 -9.07 -21.38
N MET A 98 -10.79 -8.56 -21.13
CA MET A 98 -10.23 -8.45 -19.79
C MET A 98 -11.13 -7.59 -18.88
N LEU A 99 -11.61 -6.45 -19.36
CA LEU A 99 -12.53 -5.59 -18.60
C LEU A 99 -13.86 -6.30 -18.28
N GLU A 100 -14.44 -7.05 -19.22
CA GLU A 100 -15.65 -7.82 -18.97
C GLU A 100 -15.44 -8.94 -17.94
N GLU A 101 -14.33 -9.67 -18.03
CA GLU A 101 -13.97 -10.68 -17.02
C GLU A 101 -13.72 -10.05 -15.64
N ALA A 102 -13.06 -8.89 -15.60
CA ALA A 102 -12.85 -8.16 -14.34
C ALA A 102 -14.18 -7.73 -13.68
N LYS A 103 -15.17 -7.27 -14.49
CA LYS A 103 -16.52 -6.94 -13.98
C LYS A 103 -17.22 -8.17 -13.37
N LYS A 104 -17.07 -9.35 -13.98
CA LYS A 104 -17.65 -10.60 -13.46
C LYS A 104 -17.02 -10.98 -12.11
N ARG A 105 -15.73 -10.68 -11.91
CA ARG A 105 -14.94 -10.99 -10.72
C ARG A 105 -14.88 -9.87 -9.69
N ASP A 106 -15.60 -8.76 -9.90
CA ASP A 106 -15.60 -7.64 -8.94
C ASP A 106 -16.10 -8.14 -7.57
N HIS A 107 -15.23 -8.07 -6.57
CA HIS A 107 -15.49 -8.53 -5.22
C HIS A 107 -16.72 -7.84 -4.58
N ARG A 108 -17.03 -6.59 -4.95
CA ARG A 108 -18.21 -5.86 -4.46
C ARG A 108 -19.50 -6.47 -4.98
N LYS A 109 -19.50 -6.88 -6.26
CA LYS A 109 -20.61 -7.59 -6.89
C LYS A 109 -20.77 -8.99 -6.28
N LEU A 110 -19.69 -9.77 -6.28
CA LEU A 110 -19.69 -11.13 -5.72
C LEU A 110 -20.00 -11.12 -4.23
N GLY A 111 -19.46 -10.17 -3.47
CA GLY A 111 -19.74 -10.00 -2.05
C GLY A 111 -21.22 -9.80 -1.74
N LYS A 112 -21.91 -8.98 -2.57
CA LYS A 112 -23.35 -8.78 -2.46
C LYS A 112 -24.14 -10.02 -2.87
N GLU A 113 -23.83 -10.61 -4.04
CA GLU A 113 -24.51 -11.78 -4.58
C GLU A 113 -24.41 -13.01 -3.65
N LEU A 114 -23.26 -13.20 -3.05
CA LEU A 114 -22.97 -14.34 -2.16
C LEU A 114 -23.27 -14.03 -0.69
N GLY A 115 -23.68 -12.82 -0.34
CA GLY A 115 -23.94 -12.41 1.04
C GLY A 115 -22.70 -12.46 1.93
N LEU A 116 -21.56 -11.95 1.45
CA LEU A 116 -20.29 -12.03 2.18
C LEU A 116 -20.07 -10.83 3.11
N PHE A 117 -20.34 -9.63 2.65
CA PHE A 117 -20.15 -8.39 3.41
C PHE A 117 -21.07 -7.29 2.92
N MET A 118 -21.20 -6.25 3.73
CA MET A 118 -21.88 -5.02 3.36
C MET A 118 -21.09 -3.80 3.83
N LEU A 119 -21.32 -2.68 3.14
CA LEU A 119 -20.85 -1.34 3.48
C LEU A 119 -22.08 -0.46 3.69
N THR A 120 -22.06 0.41 4.69
CA THR A 120 -23.18 1.26 5.06
C THR A 120 -22.77 2.74 5.14
N GLU A 121 -23.75 3.63 5.16
CA GLU A 121 -23.52 5.07 5.32
C GLU A 121 -23.09 5.43 6.75
N GLU A 122 -23.49 4.62 7.74
CA GLU A 122 -23.11 4.78 9.14
C GLU A 122 -21.62 4.49 9.40
N GLY A 123 -20.99 3.70 8.51
CA GLY A 123 -19.59 3.30 8.63
C GLY A 123 -18.86 3.29 7.30
N PRO A 124 -18.63 4.45 6.65
CA PRO A 124 -17.92 4.48 5.38
C PRO A 124 -16.48 3.99 5.54
N GLY A 125 -16.15 2.90 4.84
CA GLY A 125 -14.85 2.23 4.93
C GLY A 125 -14.74 1.21 6.07
N PHE A 126 -15.83 0.92 6.79
CA PHE A 126 -15.88 -0.12 7.82
C PHE A 126 -16.75 -1.28 7.33
N PRO A 127 -16.17 -2.37 6.81
CA PRO A 127 -16.94 -3.48 6.28
C PRO A 127 -17.58 -4.31 7.39
N PHE A 128 -18.86 -4.68 7.18
CA PHE A 128 -19.58 -5.64 8.02
C PHE A 128 -19.53 -7.01 7.35
N PHE A 129 -18.99 -8.01 8.01
CA PHE A 129 -18.99 -9.37 7.50
C PHE A 129 -20.30 -10.07 7.86
N LEU A 130 -20.97 -10.62 6.84
CA LEU A 130 -22.21 -11.37 6.97
C LEU A 130 -21.92 -12.86 7.26
N PRO A 131 -22.91 -13.70 7.58
CA PRO A 131 -22.67 -15.11 7.94
C PRO A 131 -21.82 -15.89 6.94
N ASN A 132 -22.10 -15.76 5.63
CA ASN A 132 -21.30 -16.43 4.60
C ASN A 132 -19.87 -15.86 4.53
N GLY A 133 -19.72 -14.55 4.71
CA GLY A 133 -18.43 -13.89 4.80
C GLY A 133 -17.63 -14.36 6.02
N MET A 134 -18.28 -14.56 7.15
CA MET A 134 -17.63 -15.12 8.34
C MET A 134 -17.20 -16.58 8.15
N THR A 135 -17.98 -17.39 7.43
CA THR A 135 -17.56 -18.74 7.06
C THR A 135 -16.27 -18.72 6.24
N LEU A 136 -16.22 -17.87 5.20
CA LEU A 136 -15.02 -17.71 4.38
C LEU A 136 -13.83 -17.19 5.21
N LYS A 137 -14.04 -16.15 6.02
CA LYS A 137 -13.01 -15.56 6.87
C LYS A 137 -12.44 -16.58 7.86
N ASN A 138 -13.29 -17.36 8.52
CA ASN A 138 -12.84 -18.38 9.46
C ASN A 138 -12.06 -19.50 8.78
N THR A 139 -12.45 -19.92 7.57
CA THR A 139 -11.69 -20.90 6.79
C THR A 139 -10.28 -20.39 6.47
N LEU A 140 -10.13 -19.12 6.12
CA LEU A 140 -8.81 -18.50 5.91
C LEU A 140 -8.01 -18.40 7.22
N ILE A 141 -8.66 -18.07 8.32
CA ILE A 141 -8.02 -18.02 9.66
C ILE A 141 -7.54 -19.39 10.09
N ASP A 142 -8.32 -20.45 9.89
CA ASP A 142 -7.93 -21.82 10.24
C ASP A 142 -6.71 -22.27 9.42
N TYR A 143 -6.70 -21.97 8.12
CA TYR A 143 -5.54 -22.18 7.26
C TYR A 143 -4.31 -21.38 7.74
N TRP A 144 -4.49 -20.11 8.08
CA TRP A 144 -3.45 -19.26 8.65
C TRP A 144 -2.83 -19.88 9.90
N ARG A 145 -3.64 -20.36 10.84
CA ARG A 145 -3.18 -21.02 12.08
C ARG A 145 -2.39 -22.29 11.79
N GLU A 146 -2.86 -23.09 10.83
CA GLU A 146 -2.15 -24.31 10.42
C GLU A 146 -0.76 -24.00 9.87
N VAL A 147 -0.68 -23.07 8.93
CA VAL A 147 0.60 -22.64 8.32
C VAL A 147 1.53 -22.06 9.37
N HIS A 148 1.06 -21.11 10.18
CA HIS A 148 1.87 -20.45 11.21
C HIS A 148 2.42 -21.45 12.25
N LYS A 149 1.63 -22.42 12.65
CA LYS A 149 2.10 -23.49 13.55
C LYS A 149 3.26 -24.28 12.93
N ARG A 150 3.19 -24.59 11.63
CA ARG A 150 4.28 -25.30 10.92
C ARG A 150 5.56 -24.47 10.82
N TYR A 151 5.44 -23.16 10.69
CA TYR A 151 6.56 -22.23 10.65
C TYR A 151 7.03 -21.77 12.05
N GLY A 152 6.45 -22.31 13.12
CA GLY A 152 6.87 -22.05 14.50
C GLY A 152 6.46 -20.68 15.04
N TYR A 153 5.37 -20.10 14.53
CA TYR A 153 4.80 -18.88 15.09
C TYR A 153 3.95 -19.17 16.32
N VAL A 154 4.00 -18.27 17.29
CA VAL A 154 3.07 -18.22 18.43
C VAL A 154 2.04 -17.10 18.19
N GLU A 155 0.76 -17.38 18.48
CA GLU A 155 -0.34 -16.42 18.28
C GLU A 155 -0.55 -15.58 19.55
N VAL A 156 -0.63 -14.26 19.37
CA VAL A 156 -0.96 -13.30 20.44
C VAL A 156 -2.10 -12.38 19.99
N SER A 157 -2.63 -11.59 20.92
CA SER A 157 -3.61 -10.55 20.64
C SER A 157 -3.32 -9.33 21.50
N THR A 158 -3.20 -8.16 20.88
CA THR A 158 -2.97 -6.89 21.57
C THR A 158 -4.24 -6.04 21.63
N PRO A 159 -4.42 -5.19 22.67
CA PRO A 159 -5.59 -4.35 22.82
C PRO A 159 -5.78 -3.35 21.68
N MET A 160 -7.04 -3.02 21.38
CA MET A 160 -7.42 -2.08 20.33
C MET A 160 -7.09 -0.62 20.67
N ILE A 161 -7.23 -0.25 21.95
CA ILE A 161 -7.08 1.13 22.42
C ILE A 161 -5.93 1.17 23.41
N LEU A 162 -4.95 2.03 23.14
CA LEU A 162 -3.73 2.17 23.93
C LEU A 162 -3.40 3.64 24.16
N ASN A 163 -2.77 3.94 25.29
CA ASN A 163 -2.42 5.28 25.72
C ASN A 163 -1.40 5.96 24.77
N ARG A 164 -1.53 7.25 24.59
CA ARG A 164 -0.66 8.11 23.77
C ARG A 164 0.84 7.90 24.03
N LYS A 165 1.26 7.70 25.28
CA LYS A 165 2.68 7.50 25.66
C LYS A 165 3.31 6.32 24.90
N LEU A 166 2.55 5.27 24.61
CA LEU A 166 3.03 4.14 23.81
C LEU A 166 3.32 4.56 22.36
N TRP A 167 2.45 5.37 21.80
CA TRP A 167 2.54 5.86 20.41
C TRP A 167 3.67 6.90 20.25
N GLU A 168 3.90 7.73 21.26
CA GLU A 168 5.06 8.63 21.32
C GLU A 168 6.36 7.84 21.42
N ARG A 169 6.43 6.84 22.30
CA ARG A 169 7.61 5.98 22.45
C ARG A 169 7.97 5.27 21.15
N SER A 170 6.99 4.80 20.40
CA SER A 170 7.18 4.11 19.12
C SER A 170 7.43 5.07 17.95
N GLY A 171 7.22 6.36 18.09
CA GLY A 171 7.32 7.37 17.02
C GLY A 171 6.07 7.51 16.15
N HIS A 172 5.06 6.66 16.33
CA HIS A 172 3.84 6.73 15.51
C HIS A 172 3.05 8.02 15.74
N TRP A 173 3.11 8.59 16.94
CA TRP A 173 2.41 9.83 17.23
C TRP A 173 2.94 11.01 16.42
N ASP A 174 4.23 11.04 16.14
CA ASP A 174 4.87 12.13 15.41
C ASP A 174 4.79 11.93 13.88
N HIS A 175 4.96 10.69 13.40
CA HIS A 175 5.07 10.40 11.96
C HIS A 175 3.77 9.85 11.32
N TYR A 176 2.77 9.42 12.12
CA TYR A 176 1.58 8.73 11.61
C TYR A 176 0.25 9.23 12.18
N LYS A 177 0.26 10.26 13.04
CA LYS A 177 -0.93 10.75 13.76
C LYS A 177 -2.12 11.09 12.84
N GLN A 178 -1.86 11.64 11.67
CA GLN A 178 -2.92 12.00 10.70
C GLN A 178 -3.78 10.80 10.26
N ASN A 179 -3.25 9.59 10.38
CA ASN A 179 -3.94 8.34 10.02
C ASN A 179 -4.51 7.61 11.24
N MET A 180 -4.45 8.20 12.44
CA MET A 180 -4.91 7.58 13.68
C MET A 180 -6.26 8.13 14.13
N TYR A 181 -7.12 7.25 14.67
CA TYR A 181 -8.30 7.65 15.44
C TYR A 181 -7.89 7.84 16.89
N THR A 182 -8.15 9.01 17.44
CA THR A 182 -7.79 9.35 18.82
C THR A 182 -9.04 9.64 19.65
N THR A 183 -8.94 9.40 20.95
CA THR A 183 -9.99 9.69 21.93
C THR A 183 -9.36 10.13 23.24
N VAL A 184 -10.17 10.73 24.12
CA VAL A 184 -9.76 11.11 25.49
C VAL A 184 -10.52 10.21 26.46
N ILE A 185 -9.80 9.58 27.39
CA ILE A 185 -10.36 8.75 28.47
C ILE A 185 -9.70 9.20 29.76
N ASP A 186 -10.50 9.58 30.75
CA ASP A 186 -10.02 10.07 32.05
C ASP A 186 -8.97 11.18 31.95
N GLU A 187 -9.22 12.16 31.06
CA GLU A 187 -8.34 13.31 30.76
C GLU A 187 -6.99 12.95 30.11
N GLU A 188 -6.79 11.69 29.72
CA GLU A 188 -5.61 11.22 28.97
C GLU A 188 -5.95 10.92 27.51
N ASP A 189 -4.99 11.18 26.61
CA ASP A 189 -5.10 10.84 25.19
C ASP A 189 -4.86 9.34 24.96
N PHE A 190 -5.74 8.73 24.20
CA PHE A 190 -5.64 7.35 23.70
C PHE A 190 -5.77 7.31 22.19
N ALA A 191 -5.29 6.26 21.57
CA ALA A 191 -5.54 6.00 20.16
C ALA A 191 -6.00 4.56 19.92
N VAL A 192 -6.87 4.41 18.91
CA VAL A 192 -7.19 3.11 18.33
C VAL A 192 -5.99 2.66 17.49
N LYS A 193 -5.49 1.47 17.69
CA LYS A 193 -4.25 1.02 17.03
C LYS A 193 -4.36 1.04 15.51
N PRO A 194 -3.46 1.77 14.81
CA PRO A 194 -3.31 1.72 13.36
C PRO A 194 -2.35 0.61 12.92
N MET A 195 -1.57 0.09 13.87
CA MET A 195 -0.55 -0.95 13.72
C MET A 195 -0.46 -1.78 15.01
N ASN A 196 0.08 -2.99 14.92
CA ASN A 196 0.20 -3.91 16.06
C ASN A 196 1.56 -3.84 16.75
N CYS A 197 2.57 -3.30 16.08
CA CYS A 197 3.97 -3.33 16.51
C CYS A 197 4.22 -2.79 17.94
N PRO A 198 3.70 -1.64 18.38
CA PRO A 198 3.98 -1.19 19.75
C PRO A 198 3.42 -2.11 20.83
N GLY A 199 2.25 -2.74 20.56
CA GLY A 199 1.69 -3.78 21.43
C GLY A 199 2.57 -5.03 21.47
N GLY A 200 3.08 -5.45 20.31
CA GLY A 200 4.01 -6.58 20.19
C GLY A 200 5.29 -6.38 20.99
N MET A 201 5.83 -5.14 21.04
CA MET A 201 6.99 -4.82 21.88
C MET A 201 6.71 -5.02 23.37
N LEU A 202 5.51 -4.65 23.83
CA LEU A 202 5.12 -4.87 25.23
C LEU A 202 4.97 -6.37 25.54
N VAL A 203 4.46 -7.16 24.59
CA VAL A 203 4.37 -8.62 24.75
C VAL A 203 5.75 -9.24 24.87
N TYR A 204 6.69 -8.89 23.97
CA TYR A 204 8.09 -9.37 24.09
C TYR A 204 8.69 -9.01 25.46
N LYS A 205 8.49 -7.78 25.91
CA LYS A 205 9.09 -7.26 27.16
C LYS A 205 8.49 -7.88 28.44
N ASN A 206 7.38 -8.61 28.32
CA ASN A 206 6.69 -9.23 29.47
C ASN A 206 7.54 -10.33 30.14
N GLU A 207 8.45 -10.96 29.40
CA GLU A 207 9.29 -12.06 29.89
C GLU A 207 10.76 -11.82 29.54
N PRO A 208 11.71 -12.33 30.33
CA PRO A 208 13.12 -12.33 29.98
C PRO A 208 13.38 -13.38 28.88
N HIS A 209 14.21 -13.04 27.91
CA HIS A 209 14.59 -13.92 26.80
C HIS A 209 16.08 -14.21 26.80
N SER A 210 16.45 -15.38 26.30
CA SER A 210 17.83 -15.76 26.00
C SER A 210 18.03 -15.98 24.50
N TYR A 211 19.27 -16.01 24.04
CA TYR A 211 19.59 -16.35 22.65
C TYR A 211 19.02 -17.70 22.18
N ARG A 212 18.70 -18.61 23.14
CA ARG A 212 18.12 -19.92 22.84
C ARG A 212 16.63 -19.86 22.49
N ASP A 213 15.96 -18.78 22.89
CA ASP A 213 14.55 -18.55 22.61
C ASP A 213 14.35 -17.89 21.24
N LEU A 214 15.45 -17.42 20.63
CA LEU A 214 15.44 -16.75 19.34
C LEU A 214 15.79 -17.70 18.17
N PRO A 215 15.17 -17.56 16.99
CA PRO A 215 14.22 -16.52 16.64
C PRO A 215 12.84 -16.76 17.26
N LEU A 216 12.26 -15.71 17.85
CA LEU A 216 10.91 -15.73 18.38
C LEU A 216 9.95 -15.12 17.37
N ARG A 217 9.03 -15.91 16.83
CA ARG A 217 8.06 -15.51 15.80
C ARG A 217 6.68 -15.32 16.44
N VAL A 218 6.28 -14.06 16.61
CA VAL A 218 5.03 -13.70 17.30
C VAL A 218 4.04 -13.21 16.23
N GLY A 219 3.00 -14.01 15.96
CA GLY A 219 1.95 -13.69 15.00
C GLY A 219 0.69 -13.16 15.65
N GLU A 220 0.00 -12.25 14.97
CA GLU A 220 -1.25 -11.66 15.41
C GLU A 220 -2.20 -11.50 14.22
N LEU A 221 -3.44 -11.97 14.35
CA LEU A 221 -4.53 -11.51 13.50
C LEU A 221 -4.99 -10.15 13.99
N GLY A 222 -4.18 -9.14 13.66
CA GLY A 222 -4.30 -7.81 14.21
C GLY A 222 -5.41 -7.00 13.54
N LEU A 223 -6.49 -6.73 14.28
CA LEU A 223 -7.51 -5.79 13.83
C LEU A 223 -7.01 -4.36 14.02
N VAL A 224 -6.86 -3.61 12.93
CA VAL A 224 -6.33 -2.24 12.94
C VAL A 224 -7.30 -1.26 12.28
N HIS A 225 -7.16 0.02 12.64
CA HIS A 225 -8.00 1.09 12.12
C HIS A 225 -7.11 2.23 11.61
N ARG A 226 -7.36 2.66 10.37
CA ARG A 226 -6.62 3.77 9.74
C ARG A 226 -7.57 4.79 9.17
N HIS A 227 -7.32 6.07 9.42
CA HIS A 227 -8.10 7.16 8.84
C HIS A 227 -7.72 7.36 7.37
N GLU A 228 -8.31 6.53 6.51
CA GLU A 228 -8.19 6.69 5.06
C GLU A 228 -9.12 7.80 4.55
N LEU A 229 -8.65 8.59 3.59
CA LEU A 229 -9.49 9.64 2.97
C LEU A 229 -10.68 9.02 2.24
N SER A 230 -11.84 9.66 2.33
CA SER A 230 -13.08 9.14 1.74
C SER A 230 -12.97 8.87 0.23
N GLY A 231 -12.22 9.69 -0.51
CA GLY A 231 -12.00 9.52 -1.95
C GLY A 231 -11.09 8.33 -2.32
N ALA A 232 -10.35 7.77 -1.36
CA ALA A 232 -9.49 6.61 -1.56
C ALA A 232 -10.22 5.27 -1.29
N LEU A 233 -11.37 5.28 -0.61
CA LEU A 233 -12.07 4.07 -0.22
C LEU A 233 -12.54 3.25 -1.45
N HIS A 234 -12.27 1.93 -1.44
CA HIS A 234 -12.60 1.06 -2.56
C HIS A 234 -12.93 -0.38 -2.11
N GLY A 235 -14.21 -0.68 -1.93
CA GLY A 235 -14.68 -2.02 -1.54
C GLY A 235 -13.94 -2.55 -0.30
N LEU A 236 -13.29 -3.73 -0.42
CA LEU A 236 -12.41 -4.30 0.60
C LEU A 236 -10.92 -4.02 0.35
N PHE A 237 -10.55 -3.41 -0.79
CA PHE A 237 -9.15 -3.11 -1.11
C PHE A 237 -8.60 -1.89 -0.37
N ARG A 238 -9.44 -0.90 -0.07
CA ARG A 238 -9.06 0.26 0.73
C ARG A 238 -10.18 0.57 1.72
N VAL A 239 -9.92 0.26 2.97
CA VAL A 239 -10.88 0.32 4.08
C VAL A 239 -10.28 1.05 5.29
N ARG A 240 -11.10 1.38 6.27
CA ARG A 240 -10.70 2.03 7.51
C ARG A 240 -10.54 1.06 8.69
N CYS A 241 -11.01 -0.17 8.51
CA CYS A 241 -10.90 -1.24 9.51
C CYS A 241 -10.62 -2.55 8.78
N PHE A 242 -9.53 -3.23 9.13
CA PHE A 242 -9.13 -4.49 8.52
C PHE A 242 -8.28 -5.34 9.46
N THR A 243 -8.27 -6.65 9.21
CA THR A 243 -7.43 -7.60 9.94
C THR A 243 -6.16 -7.84 9.13
N GLN A 244 -5.01 -7.67 9.75
CA GLN A 244 -3.72 -8.03 9.17
C GLN A 244 -3.31 -9.43 9.64
N ASP A 245 -2.77 -10.23 8.72
CA ASP A 245 -1.86 -11.31 9.05
C ASP A 245 -0.51 -10.67 9.36
N ASP A 246 -0.31 -10.34 10.63
CA ASP A 246 0.84 -9.58 11.11
C ASP A 246 1.74 -10.45 11.99
N ALA A 247 3.03 -10.22 11.94
CA ALA A 247 3.96 -10.86 12.85
C ALA A 247 5.19 -9.99 13.12
N HIS A 248 5.71 -10.15 14.33
CA HIS A 248 6.99 -9.56 14.76
C HIS A 248 7.95 -10.71 15.06
N ILE A 249 9.06 -10.74 14.33
CA ILE A 249 10.07 -11.79 14.48
C ILE A 249 11.29 -11.16 15.13
N PHE A 250 11.61 -11.61 16.34
CA PHE A 250 12.77 -11.14 17.08
C PHE A 250 13.90 -12.15 16.95
N MET A 251 15.12 -11.68 16.68
CA MET A 251 16.24 -12.56 16.38
C MET A 251 17.58 -11.95 16.72
N THR A 252 18.61 -12.78 16.74
CA THR A 252 20.00 -12.34 16.79
C THR A 252 20.46 -11.88 15.39
N PRO A 253 21.51 -11.03 15.26
CA PRO A 253 21.97 -10.55 13.96
C PRO A 253 22.35 -11.64 12.96
N ASP A 254 22.91 -12.74 13.43
CA ASP A 254 23.32 -13.88 12.60
C ASP A 254 22.14 -14.69 12.04
N GLN A 255 20.96 -14.61 12.65
CA GLN A 255 19.74 -15.29 12.19
C GLN A 255 18.98 -14.50 11.11
N LEU A 256 19.29 -13.21 10.92
CA LEU A 256 18.49 -12.28 10.14
C LEU A 256 18.25 -12.74 8.69
N LYS A 257 19.31 -13.10 7.98
CA LYS A 257 19.22 -13.51 6.58
C LYS A 257 18.37 -14.78 6.40
N ASP A 258 18.50 -15.74 7.28
CA ASP A 258 17.73 -16.98 7.23
C ASP A 258 16.25 -16.72 7.57
N GLU A 259 15.94 -15.83 8.49
CA GLU A 259 14.56 -15.46 8.79
C GLU A 259 13.89 -14.69 7.64
N ILE A 260 14.60 -13.81 6.93
CA ILE A 260 14.08 -13.19 5.70
C ILE A 260 13.71 -14.28 4.68
N LYS A 261 14.60 -15.25 4.44
CA LYS A 261 14.32 -16.37 3.52
C LYS A 261 13.16 -17.25 3.97
N ASN A 262 13.00 -17.48 5.28
CA ASN A 262 11.88 -18.23 5.83
C ASN A 262 10.54 -17.51 5.61
N VAL A 263 10.51 -16.18 5.78
CA VAL A 263 9.31 -15.40 5.49
C VAL A 263 8.96 -15.42 4.00
N VAL A 264 9.95 -15.32 3.11
CA VAL A 264 9.70 -15.43 1.66
C VAL A 264 9.15 -16.80 1.29
N LYS A 265 9.63 -17.88 1.90
CA LYS A 265 9.07 -19.24 1.70
C LYS A 265 7.61 -19.32 2.18
N LEU A 266 7.30 -18.70 3.32
CA LEU A 266 5.93 -18.60 3.82
C LEU A 266 5.02 -17.88 2.80
N PHE A 267 5.47 -16.75 2.21
CA PHE A 267 4.72 -16.05 1.18
C PHE A 267 4.54 -16.89 -0.07
N ASP A 268 5.59 -17.61 -0.54
CA ASP A 268 5.48 -18.53 -1.66
C ASP A 268 4.41 -19.60 -1.42
N GLU A 269 4.37 -20.18 -0.22
CA GLU A 269 3.37 -21.18 0.14
C GLU A 269 1.96 -20.59 0.16
N VAL A 270 1.75 -19.48 0.88
CA VAL A 270 0.44 -18.86 1.03
C VAL A 270 -0.11 -18.37 -0.31
N TYR A 271 0.69 -17.64 -1.10
CA TYR A 271 0.21 -17.11 -2.37
C TYR A 271 -0.03 -18.21 -3.42
N SER A 272 0.76 -19.29 -3.40
CA SER A 272 0.58 -20.40 -4.34
C SER A 272 -0.77 -21.11 -4.17
N VAL A 273 -1.30 -21.21 -2.96
CA VAL A 273 -2.63 -21.79 -2.69
C VAL A 273 -3.74 -21.04 -3.42
N PHE A 274 -3.59 -19.72 -3.58
CA PHE A 274 -4.54 -18.88 -4.31
C PHE A 274 -4.18 -18.70 -5.80
N GLY A 275 -3.10 -19.32 -6.28
CA GLY A 275 -2.61 -19.14 -7.65
C GLY A 275 -2.12 -17.72 -7.94
N LEU A 276 -1.69 -17.01 -6.90
CA LEU A 276 -1.23 -15.62 -7.01
C LEU A 276 0.28 -15.58 -7.24
N HIS A 277 0.69 -14.71 -8.16
CA HIS A 277 2.10 -14.39 -8.43
C HIS A 277 2.38 -12.97 -7.95
N TYR A 278 3.61 -12.74 -7.48
CA TYR A 278 4.02 -11.44 -6.96
C TYR A 278 5.31 -10.95 -7.61
N GLU A 279 5.47 -9.65 -7.59
CA GLU A 279 6.72 -8.95 -7.86
C GLU A 279 7.26 -8.38 -6.56
N ILE A 280 8.59 -8.30 -6.43
CA ILE A 280 9.25 -7.79 -5.23
C ILE A 280 9.81 -6.40 -5.53
N GLU A 281 9.51 -5.45 -4.65
CA GLU A 281 10.15 -4.15 -4.61
C GLU A 281 10.98 -3.99 -3.34
N LEU A 282 12.21 -3.50 -3.49
CA LEU A 282 13.04 -3.07 -2.37
C LEU A 282 12.86 -1.57 -2.19
N SER A 283 12.17 -1.19 -1.14
CA SER A 283 11.93 0.20 -0.77
C SER A 283 13.04 0.72 0.12
N THR A 284 13.73 1.76 -0.36
CA THR A 284 14.94 2.30 0.27
C THR A 284 14.63 3.46 1.23
N MET A 285 15.66 4.06 1.79
CA MET A 285 15.59 5.12 2.81
C MET A 285 14.79 6.33 2.34
N PRO A 286 13.69 6.71 3.05
CA PRO A 286 12.94 7.92 2.76
C PRO A 286 13.65 9.17 3.31
N GLU A 287 13.19 10.35 2.91
CA GLU A 287 13.70 11.63 3.43
C GLU A 287 13.44 11.78 4.93
N ASP A 288 12.21 11.49 5.38
CA ASP A 288 11.84 11.44 6.81
C ASP A 288 12.10 10.04 7.37
N HIS A 289 13.22 9.87 8.07
CA HIS A 289 13.63 8.60 8.64
C HIS A 289 14.34 8.75 9.99
N ILE A 290 14.41 7.65 10.73
CA ILE A 290 15.22 7.52 11.96
C ILE A 290 16.37 6.52 11.72
N GLY A 291 17.43 6.63 12.52
CA GLY A 291 18.65 5.82 12.37
C GLY A 291 19.69 6.50 11.48
N THR A 292 20.87 5.87 11.34
CA THR A 292 21.98 6.39 10.53
C THR A 292 21.96 5.83 9.12
N VAL A 293 22.59 6.56 8.17
CA VAL A 293 22.72 6.13 6.78
C VAL A 293 23.41 4.77 6.69
N GLU A 294 24.45 4.54 7.49
CA GLU A 294 25.19 3.28 7.51
C GLU A 294 24.31 2.10 7.95
N GLN A 295 23.42 2.31 8.93
CA GLN A 295 22.44 1.28 9.35
C GLN A 295 21.47 0.96 8.23
N TRP A 296 21.00 1.99 7.51
CA TRP A 296 20.09 1.82 6.39
C TRP A 296 20.72 1.06 5.23
N GLU A 297 21.95 1.43 4.84
CA GLU A 297 22.69 0.76 3.78
C GLU A 297 22.96 -0.71 4.12
N HIS A 298 23.40 -0.98 5.34
CA HIS A 298 23.64 -2.34 5.83
C HIS A 298 22.37 -3.20 5.77
N ASN A 299 21.26 -2.68 6.26
CA ASN A 299 19.96 -3.38 6.25
C ASN A 299 19.45 -3.64 4.82
N GLN A 300 19.60 -2.65 3.92
CA GLN A 300 19.24 -2.81 2.50
C GLN A 300 20.08 -3.91 1.84
N ASP A 301 21.38 -3.97 2.13
CA ASP A 301 22.27 -4.97 1.54
C ASP A 301 21.92 -6.39 2.00
N ILE A 302 21.57 -6.58 3.26
CA ILE A 302 21.10 -7.87 3.77
C ILE A 302 19.81 -8.31 3.04
N LEU A 303 18.86 -7.40 2.83
CA LEU A 303 17.63 -7.69 2.07
C LEU A 303 17.93 -8.10 0.63
N LYS A 304 18.81 -7.35 -0.07
CA LYS A 304 19.27 -7.67 -1.43
C LYS A 304 19.93 -9.05 -1.52
N GLU A 305 20.84 -9.32 -0.60
CA GLU A 305 21.55 -10.60 -0.55
C GLU A 305 20.58 -11.77 -0.34
N ALA A 306 19.68 -11.67 0.63
CA ALA A 306 18.72 -12.72 0.93
C ALA A 306 17.85 -13.08 -0.29
N ILE A 307 17.33 -12.07 -1.01
CA ILE A 307 16.50 -12.26 -2.20
C ILE A 307 17.32 -12.84 -3.36
N THR A 308 18.52 -12.33 -3.58
CA THR A 308 19.42 -12.79 -4.65
C THR A 308 19.84 -14.26 -4.45
N GLU A 309 20.18 -14.63 -3.21
CA GLU A 309 20.53 -16.01 -2.85
C GLU A 309 19.35 -17.00 -3.04
N MET A 310 18.13 -16.52 -2.99
CA MET A 310 16.93 -17.32 -3.32
C MET A 310 16.64 -17.40 -4.83
N GLY A 311 17.46 -16.77 -5.68
CA GLY A 311 17.27 -16.71 -7.11
C GLY A 311 16.06 -15.87 -7.55
N LYS A 312 15.58 -14.98 -6.69
CA LYS A 312 14.47 -14.08 -7.00
C LYS A 312 14.98 -12.73 -7.50
N THR A 313 14.15 -12.06 -8.30
CA THR A 313 14.42 -10.72 -8.82
C THR A 313 13.61 -9.67 -8.02
N TYR A 314 14.12 -8.47 -7.99
CA TYR A 314 13.43 -7.32 -7.38
C TYR A 314 13.72 -6.04 -8.18
N VAL A 315 12.87 -5.03 -8.01
CA VAL A 315 13.10 -3.67 -8.47
C VAL A 315 13.34 -2.76 -7.26
N ILE A 316 14.09 -1.69 -7.45
CA ILE A 316 14.35 -0.70 -6.39
C ILE A 316 13.26 0.38 -6.48
N ASN A 317 12.62 0.66 -5.35
CA ASN A 317 11.69 1.76 -5.15
C ASN A 317 12.36 2.77 -4.21
N GLU A 318 12.96 3.81 -4.78
CA GLU A 318 13.75 4.76 -4.01
C GLU A 318 12.87 5.63 -3.11
N GLY A 319 13.25 5.73 -1.83
CA GLY A 319 12.60 6.63 -0.87
C GLY A 319 11.26 6.15 -0.30
N ASP A 320 10.84 4.92 -0.57
CA ASP A 320 9.54 4.38 -0.12
C ASP A 320 9.65 3.46 1.11
N GLY A 321 10.80 3.42 1.77
CA GLY A 321 11.01 2.68 3.02
C GLY A 321 10.10 3.20 4.14
N ALA A 322 9.89 2.37 5.18
CA ALA A 322 9.25 2.85 6.40
C ALA A 322 10.18 3.83 7.12
N PHE A 323 9.63 4.74 7.93
CA PHE A 323 10.47 5.73 8.62
C PHE A 323 11.53 5.09 9.54
N TYR A 324 11.36 3.83 9.92
CA TYR A 324 12.24 3.07 10.84
C TYR A 324 13.14 2.04 10.15
N GLY A 325 12.96 1.74 8.86
CA GLY A 325 13.80 0.78 8.14
C GLY A 325 13.38 0.45 6.72
N PRO A 326 14.29 -0.16 5.94
CA PRO A 326 14.00 -0.61 4.58
C PRO A 326 13.06 -1.80 4.58
N LYS A 327 12.37 -1.99 3.45
CA LYS A 327 11.38 -3.05 3.32
C LYS A 327 11.43 -3.73 1.95
N LEU A 328 11.03 -4.99 1.93
CA LEU A 328 10.64 -5.71 0.72
C LEU A 328 9.11 -5.70 0.65
N ASP A 329 8.58 -5.14 -0.42
CA ASP A 329 7.15 -5.11 -0.71
C ASP A 329 6.80 -6.15 -1.77
N PHE A 330 5.77 -6.94 -1.52
CA PHE A 330 5.30 -8.00 -2.39
C PHE A 330 4.00 -7.54 -3.04
N HIS A 331 4.07 -7.27 -4.34
CA HIS A 331 2.98 -6.72 -5.13
C HIS A 331 2.26 -7.82 -5.91
N LEU A 332 0.95 -7.91 -5.69
CA LEU A 332 0.06 -8.81 -6.42
C LEU A 332 -0.72 -8.06 -7.48
N ALA A 333 -0.86 -8.64 -8.67
CA ALA A 333 -1.67 -8.09 -9.74
C ALA A 333 -3.13 -8.52 -9.59
N ASP A 334 -4.06 -7.56 -9.70
CA ASP A 334 -5.49 -7.85 -9.82
C ASP A 334 -5.87 -8.26 -11.26
N SER A 335 -7.15 -8.60 -11.48
CA SER A 335 -7.66 -9.01 -12.78
C SER A 335 -7.63 -7.91 -13.87
N LEU A 336 -7.34 -6.68 -13.49
CA LEU A 336 -7.13 -5.53 -14.39
C LEU A 336 -5.66 -5.22 -14.63
N GLY A 337 -4.74 -6.03 -14.05
CA GLY A 337 -3.30 -5.80 -14.11
C GLY A 337 -2.81 -4.64 -13.22
N ARG A 338 -3.64 -4.14 -12.28
CA ARG A 338 -3.21 -3.18 -11.28
C ARG A 338 -2.48 -3.91 -10.16
N THR A 339 -1.38 -3.37 -9.71
CA THR A 339 -0.59 -3.94 -8.62
C THR A 339 -1.03 -3.40 -7.26
N TRP A 340 -1.03 -4.29 -6.26
CA TRP A 340 -1.40 -3.99 -4.89
C TRP A 340 -0.32 -4.54 -3.96
N GLN A 341 0.22 -3.70 -3.11
CA GLN A 341 1.10 -4.14 -2.04
C GLN A 341 0.31 -5.01 -1.06
N CYS A 342 0.73 -6.25 -0.89
CA CYS A 342 0.06 -7.22 -0.02
C CYS A 342 0.99 -7.70 1.08
N GLY A 343 2.07 -8.40 0.74
CA GLY A 343 3.06 -8.85 1.72
C GLY A 343 4.16 -7.82 1.92
N THR A 344 4.72 -7.79 3.13
CA THR A 344 5.83 -6.89 3.46
C THR A 344 6.79 -7.55 4.44
N ILE A 345 8.08 -7.40 4.21
CA ILE A 345 9.17 -7.72 5.14
C ILE A 345 9.89 -6.40 5.44
N GLN A 346 9.79 -5.89 6.66
CA GLN A 346 10.41 -4.63 7.08
C GLN A 346 11.45 -4.91 8.15
N LEU A 347 12.68 -4.48 7.93
CA LEU A 347 13.73 -4.57 8.94
C LEU A 347 13.62 -3.40 9.90
N ASP A 348 13.68 -3.69 11.19
CA ASP A 348 13.58 -2.68 12.22
C ASP A 348 14.58 -2.96 13.36
N SER A 349 15.52 -2.06 13.51
CA SER A 349 16.42 -2.00 14.66
C SER A 349 16.06 -0.86 15.64
N GLN A 350 15.12 0.00 15.25
CA GLN A 350 14.80 1.21 15.99
C GLN A 350 13.78 0.98 17.10
N LEU A 351 12.69 0.23 16.81
CA LEU A 351 11.70 -0.10 17.84
C LEU A 351 12.31 -0.97 18.97
N PRO A 352 13.10 -2.02 18.69
CA PRO A 352 13.82 -2.73 19.75
C PRO A 352 14.66 -1.81 20.64
N GLU A 353 15.35 -0.82 20.07
CA GLU A 353 16.12 0.19 20.82
C GLU A 353 15.21 1.08 21.66
N ARG A 354 14.19 1.70 21.05
CA ARG A 354 13.25 2.61 21.73
C ARG A 354 12.48 1.95 22.88
N PHE A 355 12.16 0.66 22.72
CA PHE A 355 11.50 -0.13 23.75
C PHE A 355 12.47 -0.79 24.72
N GLU A 356 13.77 -0.64 24.52
CA GLU A 356 14.82 -1.25 25.34
C GLU A 356 14.63 -2.76 25.47
N LEU A 357 14.34 -3.43 24.32
CA LEU A 357 14.20 -4.87 24.30
C LEU A 357 15.57 -5.52 24.49
N GLU A 358 15.63 -6.62 25.22
CA GLU A 358 16.90 -7.29 25.55
C GLU A 358 16.73 -8.81 25.48
N TYR A 359 17.82 -9.50 25.16
CA TYR A 359 17.98 -10.93 25.39
C TYR A 359 19.37 -11.18 26.01
N VAL A 360 19.51 -12.28 26.73
CA VAL A 360 20.82 -12.71 27.29
C VAL A 360 21.53 -13.57 26.25
N GLY A 361 22.71 -13.16 25.84
CA GLY A 361 23.57 -13.87 24.87
C GLY A 361 24.25 -15.11 25.47
N ALA A 362 24.98 -15.84 24.64
CA ALA A 362 25.80 -16.98 25.06
C ALA A 362 26.97 -16.56 25.98
N ASP A 363 27.35 -15.30 25.94
CA ASP A 363 28.35 -14.63 26.78
C ASP A 363 27.81 -14.21 28.17
N ASN A 364 26.53 -14.47 28.45
CA ASN A 364 25.78 -14.00 29.61
C ASN A 364 25.59 -12.48 29.68
N GLU A 365 25.88 -11.75 28.63
CA GLU A 365 25.64 -10.32 28.54
C GLU A 365 24.29 -10.02 27.88
N LYS A 366 23.76 -8.80 28.11
CA LYS A 366 22.54 -8.32 27.51
C LYS A 366 22.78 -7.75 26.11
N HIS A 367 22.01 -8.19 25.18
CA HIS A 367 22.06 -7.78 23.78
C HIS A 367 20.71 -7.27 23.30
N ARG A 368 20.75 -6.43 22.25
CA ARG A 368 19.54 -5.93 21.58
C ARG A 368 19.15 -6.87 20.45
N PRO A 369 17.88 -7.37 20.39
CA PRO A 369 17.40 -8.13 19.23
C PRO A 369 17.24 -7.24 18.02
N ILE A 370 17.35 -7.82 16.84
CA ILE A 370 16.85 -7.26 15.58
C ILE A 370 15.43 -7.77 15.37
N MET A 371 14.61 -6.99 14.70
CA MET A 371 13.23 -7.35 14.45
C MET A 371 12.85 -7.24 12.97
N ILE A 372 12.02 -8.17 12.51
CA ILE A 372 11.29 -8.10 11.25
C ILE A 372 9.81 -7.85 11.56
N HIS A 373 9.22 -6.85 10.93
CA HIS A 373 7.78 -6.78 10.74
C HIS A 373 7.43 -7.57 9.49
N ARG A 374 6.59 -8.56 9.61
CA ARG A 374 6.06 -9.36 8.53
C ARG A 374 4.55 -9.16 8.44
N VAL A 375 4.07 -8.70 7.31
CA VAL A 375 2.64 -8.54 7.05
C VAL A 375 2.26 -9.32 5.81
#